data_4197e36b141e2b551c16ca3e4931f361
#
_entry.id   4197e36b141e2b551c16ca3e4931f361
#
_cell.length_a   1.000
_cell.length_b   1.000
_cell.length_c   1.000
_cell.angle_alpha   90.00
_cell.angle_beta   90.00
_cell.angle_gamma   90.00
#
_symmetry.space_group_name_H-M   'P 1'
#
loop_
_entity.id
_entity.type
_entity.pdbx_description
1 polymer ?
#
loop_
_entity_poly.entity_id
_entity_poly.type
_entity_poly.pdbx_seq_one_letter_code
_entity_poly.pdbx_strand_id
1 'polypeptide(L)'
;TLTDAVEYIAGDYIGIATDSNGLMWYKVNTVVGQVVNLYEVGTTTAASLDYAASANAIVVGFTTLAWQPLRVIEARRVDLSSDIEVPLMIVGKFDYERIPNKAMTSIPLWLYAQTKIAETQVFVWPPTAYANWAIGYSFERRYQDVDAGVNSMDFPPEAYESLRYGLAARLGDEFPIDPQRQAMLEQKAAGYFTAMRQASSGNASVKFGVRG
;
A
#
# COMPACT_ATOMS: atom_id res chain seq x y z
N THR A 1 22.69 1.06 15.59
CA THR A 1 21.87 0.80 16.77
C THR A 1 20.67 1.72 16.73
N LEU A 2 19.47 1.18 16.83
CA LEU A 2 18.23 1.93 16.91
C LEU A 2 17.84 2.12 18.36
N THR A 3 17.24 3.25 18.70
CA THR A 3 16.84 3.54 20.09
C THR A 3 15.69 2.63 20.52
N ASP A 4 14.83 2.20 19.59
CA ASP A 4 13.65 1.36 19.82
C ASP A 4 13.66 0.10 18.94
N ALA A 5 14.82 -0.57 18.84
CA ALA A 5 14.97 -1.76 18.00
C ALA A 5 14.12 -2.97 18.46
N VAL A 6 13.52 -2.89 19.63
CA VAL A 6 12.67 -3.95 20.21
C VAL A 6 11.34 -4.10 19.44
N GLU A 7 10.90 -3.08 18.72
CA GLU A 7 9.66 -3.11 17.93
C GLU A 7 9.80 -3.86 16.60
N TYR A 8 11.03 -4.12 16.15
CA TYR A 8 11.28 -4.82 14.88
C TYR A 8 11.49 -6.31 15.09
N ILE A 9 10.87 -7.13 14.27
CA ILE A 9 11.05 -8.59 14.26
C ILE A 9 11.69 -9.06 12.96
N ALA A 10 12.29 -10.25 13.01
CA ALA A 10 12.85 -10.85 11.80
C ALA A 10 11.76 -11.03 10.72
N GLY A 11 12.02 -10.54 9.54
CA GLY A 11 11.08 -10.53 8.41
C GLY A 11 10.46 -9.17 8.12
N ASP A 12 10.48 -8.22 9.05
CA ASP A 12 10.02 -6.84 8.82
C ASP A 12 10.89 -6.13 7.78
N TYR A 13 10.38 -5.03 7.27
CA TYR A 13 11.09 -4.14 6.36
C TYR A 13 11.38 -2.81 7.04
N ILE A 14 12.59 -2.32 6.84
CA ILE A 14 13.08 -1.08 7.41
C ILE A 14 13.52 -0.14 6.28
N GLY A 15 13.03 1.08 6.28
CA GLY A 15 13.50 2.18 5.45
C GLY A 15 14.41 3.09 6.28
N ILE A 16 15.63 3.31 5.82
CA ILE A 16 16.58 4.22 6.46
C ILE A 16 16.78 5.43 5.54
N ALA A 17 16.44 6.62 6.04
CA ALA A 17 16.71 7.87 5.31
C ALA A 17 18.18 8.26 5.47
N THR A 18 18.84 8.51 4.35
CA THR A 18 20.22 8.98 4.31
C THR A 18 20.29 10.35 3.66
N ASP A 19 21.28 11.15 4.04
CA ASP A 19 21.42 12.51 3.53
C ASP A 19 21.68 12.58 2.01
N SER A 20 22.22 11.52 1.42
CA SER A 20 22.63 11.50 0.02
C SER A 20 21.77 10.65 -0.91
N ASN A 21 21.18 9.55 -0.42
CA ASN A 21 20.52 8.55 -1.27
C ASN A 21 18.99 8.46 -1.03
N GLY A 22 18.43 9.32 -0.19
CA GLY A 22 17.01 9.26 0.17
C GLY A 22 16.71 8.06 1.06
N LEU A 23 15.49 7.51 0.94
CA LEU A 23 15.03 6.39 1.74
C LEU A 23 15.44 5.06 1.08
N MET A 24 16.33 4.32 1.73
CA MET A 24 16.76 2.98 1.29
C MET A 24 16.05 1.91 2.11
N TRP A 25 15.56 0.85 1.44
CA TRP A 25 14.80 -0.23 2.06
C TRP A 25 15.65 -1.47 2.29
N TYR A 26 15.47 -2.09 3.46
CA TYR A 26 16.14 -3.31 3.88
C TYR A 26 15.15 -4.26 4.53
N LYS A 27 15.46 -5.56 4.54
CA LYS A 27 14.70 -6.57 5.27
C LYS A 27 15.42 -6.90 6.57
N VAL A 28 14.68 -6.95 7.67
CA VAL A 28 15.21 -7.34 8.98
C VAL A 28 15.52 -8.83 8.97
N ASN A 29 16.77 -9.18 9.23
CA ASN A 29 17.21 -10.57 9.40
C ASN A 29 17.06 -11.03 10.84
N THR A 30 17.76 -10.34 11.76
CA THR A 30 17.71 -10.63 13.19
C THR A 30 17.78 -9.34 14.01
N VAL A 31 17.15 -9.38 15.16
CA VAL A 31 17.23 -8.30 16.17
C VAL A 31 17.84 -8.87 17.44
N VAL A 32 18.93 -8.27 17.92
CA VAL A 32 19.61 -8.67 19.16
C VAL A 32 19.82 -7.42 19.99
N GLY A 33 18.99 -7.24 21.01
CA GLY A 33 18.96 -6.01 21.79
C GLY A 33 18.62 -4.80 20.91
N GLN A 34 19.51 -3.81 20.86
CA GLN A 34 19.36 -2.62 20.00
C GLN A 34 20.08 -2.73 18.65
N VAL A 35 20.51 -3.92 18.26
CA VAL A 35 21.19 -4.16 16.99
C VAL A 35 20.25 -4.89 16.05
N VAL A 36 19.98 -4.29 14.92
CA VAL A 36 19.20 -4.86 13.83
C VAL A 36 20.14 -5.23 12.68
N ASN A 37 20.19 -6.51 12.35
CA ASN A 37 20.93 -7.00 11.17
C ASN A 37 20.00 -6.97 9.97
N LEU A 38 20.47 -6.43 8.86
CA LEU A 38 19.67 -6.17 7.66
C LEU A 38 20.15 -6.99 6.48
N TYR A 39 19.22 -7.41 5.62
CA TYR A 39 19.46 -7.90 4.28
C TYR A 39 19.02 -6.87 3.25
N GLU A 40 19.64 -6.91 2.08
CA GLU A 40 19.10 -6.21 0.91
C GLU A 40 17.74 -6.81 0.53
N VAL A 41 16.79 -5.98 0.14
CA VAL A 41 15.44 -6.41 -0.23
C VAL A 41 15.49 -7.39 -1.41
N GLY A 42 14.85 -8.54 -1.26
CA GLY A 42 14.83 -9.61 -2.27
C GLY A 42 16.04 -10.52 -2.29
N THR A 43 16.97 -10.36 -1.35
CA THR A 43 18.16 -11.21 -1.23
C THR A 43 18.33 -11.77 0.17
N THR A 44 19.29 -12.70 0.35
CA THR A 44 19.79 -13.16 1.64
C THR A 44 21.19 -12.61 1.92
N THR A 45 21.63 -11.63 1.14
CA THR A 45 22.93 -10.99 1.32
C THR A 45 22.83 -9.96 2.43
N ALA A 46 23.79 -9.97 3.35
CA ALA A 46 23.87 -8.95 4.39
C ALA A 46 24.02 -7.57 3.74
N ALA A 47 23.20 -6.61 4.17
CA ALA A 47 23.26 -5.26 3.66
C ALA A 47 24.59 -4.61 4.09
N SER A 48 25.36 -4.13 3.13
CA SER A 48 26.50 -3.26 3.39
C SER A 48 26.00 -1.82 3.47
N LEU A 49 25.99 -1.29 4.68
CA LEU A 49 25.68 0.13 4.88
C LEU A 49 26.98 0.92 4.73
N ASP A 50 27.27 1.39 3.52
CA ASP A 50 28.47 2.16 3.22
C ASP A 50 28.44 3.60 3.75
N TYR A 51 27.49 3.92 4.59
CA TYR A 51 27.35 5.24 5.22
C TYR A 51 27.03 5.11 6.71
N ALA A 52 27.59 5.99 7.50
CA ALA A 52 27.17 6.18 8.85
C ALA A 52 25.84 6.94 8.85
N ALA A 53 24.76 6.29 9.29
CA ALA A 53 23.53 7.03 9.56
C ALA A 53 23.85 8.11 10.61
N SER A 54 23.52 9.37 10.30
CA SER A 54 23.67 10.47 11.24
C SER A 54 22.81 10.19 12.50
N ALA A 55 23.26 10.64 13.64
CA ALA A 55 22.43 10.65 14.82
C ALA A 55 21.11 11.36 14.49
N ASN A 56 19.97 10.70 14.73
CA ASN A 56 18.61 11.13 14.35
C ASN A 56 18.19 10.85 12.88
N ALA A 57 18.82 9.90 12.19
CA ALA A 57 18.28 9.41 10.93
C ALA A 57 16.86 8.87 11.13
N ILE A 58 15.94 9.26 10.25
CA ILE A 58 14.57 8.77 10.31
C ILE A 58 14.56 7.31 9.84
N VAL A 59 14.02 6.43 10.66
CA VAL A 59 13.82 5.02 10.35
C VAL A 59 12.33 4.75 10.29
N VAL A 60 11.87 4.15 9.22
CA VAL A 60 10.47 3.77 9.01
C VAL A 60 10.42 2.26 8.89
N GLY A 61 9.58 1.62 9.70
CA GLY A 61 9.40 0.17 9.66
C GLY A 61 8.06 -0.25 9.06
N PHE A 62 8.02 -1.41 8.39
CA PHE A 62 6.80 -2.06 7.93
C PHE A 62 6.88 -3.56 8.19
N THR A 63 5.76 -4.15 8.59
CA THR A 63 5.65 -5.60 8.76
C THR A 63 5.59 -6.36 7.44
N THR A 64 5.09 -5.70 6.40
CA THR A 64 5.00 -6.26 5.04
C THR A 64 5.35 -5.21 4.01
N LEU A 65 6.00 -5.64 2.91
CA LEU A 65 6.18 -4.76 1.76
C LEU A 65 4.82 -4.49 1.13
N ALA A 66 4.38 -3.23 1.18
CA ALA A 66 3.13 -2.84 0.55
C ALA A 66 3.29 -2.86 -0.98
N TRP A 67 2.31 -3.47 -1.66
CA TRP A 67 2.21 -3.35 -3.11
C TRP A 67 2.04 -1.89 -3.50
N GLN A 68 2.53 -1.55 -4.69
CA GLN A 68 2.41 -0.20 -5.20
C GLN A 68 0.94 0.24 -5.22
N PRO A 69 0.55 1.27 -4.44
CA PRO A 69 -0.81 1.78 -4.45
C PRO A 69 -1.12 2.46 -5.78
N LEU A 70 -2.29 2.16 -6.33
CA LEU A 70 -2.87 2.90 -7.44
C LEU A 70 -3.39 4.25 -6.97
N ARG A 71 -4.06 4.24 -5.82
CA ARG A 71 -4.63 5.42 -5.19
C ARG A 71 -4.75 5.21 -3.69
N VAL A 72 -4.39 6.22 -2.92
CA VAL A 72 -4.69 6.27 -1.48
C VAL A 72 -6.14 6.74 -1.32
N ILE A 73 -6.93 5.99 -0.55
CA ILE A 73 -8.35 6.27 -0.31
C ILE A 73 -8.53 7.12 0.93
N GLU A 74 -7.88 6.72 2.01
CA GLU A 74 -7.91 7.41 3.30
C GLU A 74 -6.55 7.29 3.98
N ALA A 75 -6.27 8.25 4.85
CA ALA A 75 -5.05 8.23 5.65
C ALA A 75 -5.34 8.77 7.05
N ARG A 76 -4.58 8.29 8.02
CA ARG A 76 -4.65 8.71 9.43
C ARG A 76 -3.27 8.72 10.03
N ARG A 77 -3.04 9.61 10.97
CA ARG A 77 -1.90 9.54 11.87
C ARG A 77 -2.30 8.84 13.15
N VAL A 78 -1.42 8.04 13.69
CA VAL A 78 -1.60 7.30 14.93
C VAL A 78 -0.55 7.79 15.90
N ASP A 79 -0.95 8.24 17.07
CA ASP A 79 -0.04 8.51 18.17
C ASP A 79 0.25 7.20 18.90
N LEU A 80 1.46 6.67 18.75
CA LEU A 80 1.87 5.39 19.34
C LEU A 80 1.90 5.40 20.86
N SER A 81 1.91 6.58 21.49
CA SER A 81 1.92 6.70 22.95
C SER A 81 0.53 6.65 23.58
N SER A 82 -0.49 7.14 22.87
CA SER A 82 -1.87 7.25 23.35
C SER A 82 -2.87 6.43 22.55
N ASP A 83 -2.42 5.79 21.47
CA ASP A 83 -3.26 5.03 20.51
C ASP A 83 -4.41 5.85 19.91
N ILE A 84 -4.20 7.17 19.81
CA ILE A 84 -5.19 8.08 19.23
C ILE A 84 -4.96 8.21 17.73
N GLU A 85 -6.00 7.89 16.97
CA GLU A 85 -6.01 8.04 15.51
C GLU A 85 -6.69 9.34 15.09
N VAL A 86 -6.04 10.09 14.20
CA VAL A 86 -6.61 11.33 13.65
C VAL A 86 -6.50 11.30 12.13
N PRO A 87 -7.62 11.54 11.40
CA PRO A 87 -7.60 11.56 9.94
C PRO A 87 -6.62 12.59 9.38
N LEU A 88 -5.93 12.22 8.29
CA LEU A 88 -5.12 13.13 7.48
C LEU A 88 -5.91 13.54 6.24
N MET A 89 -5.74 14.78 5.83
CA MET A 89 -6.29 15.25 4.57
C MET A 89 -5.41 14.77 3.41
N ILE A 90 -6.01 14.03 2.46
CA ILE A 90 -5.32 13.65 1.24
C ILE A 90 -5.39 14.82 0.27
N VAL A 91 -4.22 15.32 -0.13
CA VAL A 91 -4.12 16.50 -1.02
C VAL A 91 -3.56 16.12 -2.38
N GLY A 92 -3.89 16.91 -3.39
CA GLY A 92 -3.34 16.76 -4.73
C GLY A 92 -1.92 17.33 -4.85
N LYS A 93 -1.22 16.99 -5.95
CA LYS A 93 0.10 17.52 -6.25
C LYS A 93 0.15 19.04 -6.21
N PHE A 94 -0.85 19.69 -6.81
CA PHE A 94 -0.93 21.14 -6.91
C PHE A 94 -0.97 21.80 -5.54
N ASP A 95 -1.79 21.28 -4.62
CA ASP A 95 -1.93 21.84 -3.27
C ASP A 95 -0.67 21.63 -2.46
N TYR A 96 -0.05 20.43 -2.58
CA TYR A 96 1.21 20.13 -1.92
C TYR A 96 2.36 21.02 -2.41
N GLU A 97 2.45 21.27 -3.74
CA GLU A 97 3.50 22.12 -4.30
C GLU A 97 3.38 23.58 -3.90
N ARG A 98 2.19 24.05 -3.59
CA ARG A 98 1.95 25.44 -3.12
C ARG A 98 2.36 25.70 -1.68
N ILE A 99 2.73 24.68 -0.93
CA ILE A 99 3.20 24.86 0.45
C ILE A 99 4.53 25.62 0.45
N PRO A 100 4.57 26.83 1.05
CA PRO A 100 5.74 27.69 0.97
C PRO A 100 6.92 27.18 1.80
N ASN A 101 6.65 26.50 2.92
CA ASN A 101 7.68 25.93 3.79
C ASN A 101 7.40 24.44 4.05
N LYS A 102 8.03 23.58 3.26
CA LYS A 102 7.90 22.12 3.36
C LYS A 102 8.75 21.53 4.51
N ALA A 103 9.73 22.26 5.00
CA ALA A 103 10.61 21.82 6.08
C ALA A 103 10.11 22.18 7.50
N MET A 104 8.96 22.86 7.60
CA MET A 104 8.37 23.19 8.90
C MET A 104 7.93 21.91 9.60
N THR A 105 8.55 21.61 10.74
CA THR A 105 8.20 20.45 11.55
C THR A 105 7.03 20.74 12.48
N SER A 106 6.04 19.86 12.48
CA SER A 106 4.86 19.94 13.34
C SER A 106 4.12 18.59 13.35
N ILE A 107 2.92 18.57 13.86
CA ILE A 107 2.03 17.43 13.79
C ILE A 107 1.53 17.23 12.35
N PRO A 108 1.65 16.04 11.76
CA PRO A 108 1.17 15.75 10.39
C PRO A 108 -0.32 16.04 10.20
N LEU A 109 -0.67 16.75 9.13
CA LEU A 109 -2.04 17.11 8.78
C LEU A 109 -2.42 16.64 7.37
N TRP A 110 -1.49 16.66 6.44
CA TRP A 110 -1.72 16.36 5.03
C TRP A 110 -0.87 15.18 4.56
N LEU A 111 -1.44 14.42 3.64
CA LEU A 111 -0.74 13.35 2.95
C LEU A 111 -0.91 13.55 1.44
N TYR A 112 0.20 13.50 0.72
CA TYR A 112 0.25 13.49 -0.73
C TYR A 112 0.94 12.22 -1.22
N ALA A 113 0.29 11.47 -2.10
CA ALA A 113 0.85 10.28 -2.70
C ALA A 113 1.13 10.51 -4.19
N GLN A 114 2.37 10.34 -4.60
CA GLN A 114 2.80 10.43 -5.99
C GLN A 114 3.14 9.04 -6.53
N THR A 115 2.26 8.50 -7.37
CA THR A 115 2.50 7.23 -8.05
C THR A 115 3.45 7.44 -9.24
N LYS A 116 4.55 6.68 -9.26
CA LYS A 116 5.52 6.59 -10.35
C LYS A 116 5.42 5.19 -10.99
N ILE A 117 6.24 4.90 -11.99
CA ILE A 117 6.20 3.62 -12.71
C ILE A 117 6.52 2.42 -11.80
N ALA A 118 7.54 2.54 -10.95
CA ALA A 118 8.03 1.44 -10.11
C ALA A 118 7.71 1.58 -8.62
N GLU A 119 7.30 2.77 -8.17
CA GLU A 119 7.10 3.08 -6.76
C GLU A 119 5.99 4.11 -6.56
N THR A 120 5.47 4.21 -5.35
CA THR A 120 4.63 5.34 -4.94
C THR A 120 5.32 6.04 -3.80
N GLN A 121 5.63 7.32 -4.01
CA GLN A 121 6.21 8.18 -2.98
C GLN A 121 5.09 8.83 -2.18
N VAL A 122 5.16 8.69 -0.87
CA VAL A 122 4.21 9.30 0.06
C VAL A 122 4.90 10.45 0.79
N PHE A 123 4.30 11.61 0.69
CA PHE A 123 4.76 12.83 1.34
C PHE A 123 3.77 13.22 2.43
N VAL A 124 4.28 13.49 3.60
CA VAL A 124 3.48 13.94 4.75
C VAL A 124 3.87 15.37 5.10
N TRP A 125 2.90 16.22 5.34
CA TRP A 125 3.16 17.60 5.72
C TRP A 125 2.25 18.04 6.88
N PRO A 126 2.76 18.79 7.86
CA PRO A 126 4.17 18.99 8.16
C PRO A 126 4.90 17.69 8.50
N PRO A 127 6.20 17.55 8.20
CA PRO A 127 6.99 16.44 8.73
C PRO A 127 7.05 16.52 10.24
N THR A 128 7.03 15.37 10.91
CA THR A 128 7.12 15.32 12.38
C THR A 128 8.56 15.33 12.83
N ALA A 129 8.81 16.03 13.94
CA ALA A 129 10.09 15.96 14.67
C ALA A 129 10.10 14.84 15.73
N TYR A 130 8.96 14.18 15.96
CA TYR A 130 8.79 13.17 17.01
C TYR A 130 8.65 11.78 16.40
N ALA A 131 9.32 10.80 17.02
CA ALA A 131 9.29 9.40 16.56
C ALA A 131 7.97 8.67 16.90
N ASN A 132 7.09 9.26 17.70
CA ASN A 132 5.90 8.62 18.24
C ASN A 132 4.69 8.62 17.28
N TRP A 133 4.88 8.96 16.02
CA TRP A 133 3.79 9.03 15.04
C TRP A 133 3.94 7.95 13.99
N ALA A 134 2.89 7.15 13.80
CA ALA A 134 2.73 6.28 12.65
C ALA A 134 1.70 6.86 11.66
N ILE A 135 1.85 6.52 10.41
CA ILE A 135 0.89 6.86 9.36
C ILE A 135 0.24 5.57 8.86
N GLY A 136 -1.06 5.43 9.13
CA GLY A 136 -1.88 4.39 8.53
C GLY A 136 -2.59 4.93 7.30
N TYR A 137 -2.65 4.15 6.23
CA TYR A 137 -3.42 4.52 5.04
C TYR A 137 -4.02 3.29 4.37
N SER A 138 -5.24 3.46 3.83
CA SER A 138 -5.92 2.48 2.99
C SER A 138 -5.73 2.87 1.53
N PHE A 139 -5.47 1.89 0.68
CA PHE A 139 -5.18 2.15 -0.71
C PHE A 139 -5.76 1.08 -1.64
N GLU A 140 -6.03 1.48 -2.89
CA GLU A 140 -6.32 0.56 -3.97
C GLU A 140 -5.02 0.05 -4.56
N ARG A 141 -4.90 -1.26 -4.78
CA ARG A 141 -3.77 -1.88 -5.45
C ARG A 141 -4.19 -2.61 -6.72
N ARG A 142 -3.24 -2.90 -7.59
CA ARG A 142 -3.49 -3.82 -8.70
C ARG A 142 -3.68 -5.23 -8.18
N TYR A 143 -4.53 -5.99 -8.85
CA TYR A 143 -4.57 -7.44 -8.63
C TYR A 143 -3.23 -8.04 -9.03
N GLN A 144 -2.81 -9.07 -8.30
CA GLN A 144 -1.64 -9.84 -8.67
C GLN A 144 -1.91 -10.58 -9.98
N ASP A 145 -0.94 -10.50 -10.88
CA ASP A 145 -0.97 -11.31 -12.09
C ASP A 145 -0.68 -12.77 -11.76
N VAL A 146 -1.32 -13.68 -12.49
CA VAL A 146 -1.09 -15.12 -12.38
C VAL A 146 -0.08 -15.49 -13.45
N ASP A 147 1.19 -15.35 -13.13
CA ASP A 147 2.31 -15.63 -14.03
C ASP A 147 2.80 -17.07 -13.96
N ALA A 148 2.38 -17.84 -12.96
CA ALA A 148 2.71 -19.24 -12.79
C ALA A 148 1.51 -20.07 -12.35
N GLY A 149 1.39 -21.32 -12.83
CA GLY A 149 0.27 -22.20 -12.52
C GLY A 149 0.14 -22.63 -11.05
N VAL A 150 1.12 -22.27 -10.20
CA VAL A 150 1.10 -22.52 -8.74
C VAL A 150 0.63 -21.28 -7.95
N ASN A 151 0.46 -20.14 -8.61
CA ASN A 151 0.02 -18.93 -7.95
C ASN A 151 -1.49 -18.96 -7.71
N SER A 152 -1.89 -18.64 -6.49
CA SER A 152 -3.30 -18.43 -6.17
C SER A 152 -3.77 -17.10 -6.77
N MET A 153 -4.97 -17.11 -7.35
CA MET A 153 -5.57 -15.87 -7.83
C MET A 153 -5.89 -14.92 -6.68
N ASP A 154 -5.50 -13.66 -6.83
CA ASP A 154 -5.77 -12.59 -5.86
C ASP A 154 -7.18 -12.00 -6.08
N PHE A 155 -8.18 -12.85 -6.23
CA PHE A 155 -9.56 -12.43 -6.43
C PHE A 155 -10.46 -12.96 -5.30
N PRO A 156 -11.41 -12.17 -4.83
CA PRO A 156 -12.39 -12.67 -3.89
C PRO A 156 -13.25 -13.76 -4.56
N PRO A 157 -13.77 -14.73 -3.80
CA PRO A 157 -14.55 -15.85 -4.33
C PRO A 157 -15.73 -15.41 -5.21
N GLU A 158 -16.31 -14.26 -4.94
CA GLU A 158 -17.43 -13.67 -5.69
C GLU A 158 -17.05 -13.29 -7.14
N ALA A 159 -15.75 -13.10 -7.39
CA ALA A 159 -15.25 -12.75 -8.72
C ALA A 159 -15.04 -13.97 -9.63
N TYR A 160 -14.97 -15.19 -9.10
CA TYR A 160 -14.61 -16.39 -9.86
C TYR A 160 -15.57 -16.68 -11.02
N GLU A 161 -16.87 -16.56 -10.80
CA GLU A 161 -17.85 -16.79 -11.87
C GLU A 161 -17.77 -15.70 -12.95
N SER A 162 -17.52 -14.46 -12.59
CA SER A 162 -17.28 -13.37 -13.53
C SER A 162 -16.06 -13.63 -14.41
N LEU A 163 -14.95 -14.07 -13.81
CA LEU A 163 -13.73 -14.43 -14.53
C LEU A 163 -13.94 -15.64 -15.46
N ARG A 164 -14.59 -16.69 -14.94
CA ARG A 164 -14.85 -17.91 -15.67
C ARG A 164 -15.68 -17.67 -16.93
N TYR A 165 -16.82 -16.97 -16.80
CA TYR A 165 -17.68 -16.67 -17.94
C TYR A 165 -17.09 -15.59 -18.84
N GLY A 166 -16.37 -14.62 -18.30
CA GLY A 166 -15.64 -13.63 -19.09
C GLY A 166 -14.56 -14.24 -19.97
N LEU A 167 -13.79 -15.20 -19.41
CA LEU A 167 -12.80 -15.95 -20.18
C LEU A 167 -13.47 -16.85 -21.24
N ALA A 168 -14.53 -17.56 -20.88
CA ALA A 168 -15.26 -18.42 -21.82
C ALA A 168 -15.86 -17.64 -22.99
N ALA A 169 -16.39 -16.44 -22.74
CA ALA A 169 -16.91 -15.57 -23.79
C ALA A 169 -15.80 -15.10 -24.74
N ARG A 170 -14.62 -14.74 -24.24
CA ARG A 170 -13.46 -14.33 -25.06
C ARG A 170 -12.88 -15.49 -25.87
N LEU A 171 -12.77 -16.67 -25.28
CA LEU A 171 -12.28 -17.86 -26.00
C LEU A 171 -13.24 -18.32 -27.10
N GLY A 172 -14.54 -18.00 -27.00
CA GLY A 172 -15.52 -18.29 -28.04
C GLY A 172 -15.24 -17.61 -29.38
N ASP A 173 -14.52 -16.48 -29.35
CA ASP A 173 -14.09 -15.79 -30.57
C ASP A 173 -12.95 -16.52 -31.29
N GLU A 174 -12.07 -17.18 -30.52
CA GLU A 174 -10.93 -17.94 -31.06
C GLU A 174 -11.30 -19.38 -31.43
N PHE A 175 -12.21 -19.97 -30.69
CA PHE A 175 -12.70 -21.34 -30.93
C PHE A 175 -14.15 -21.27 -31.42
N PRO A 176 -14.42 -21.62 -32.71
CA PRO A 176 -15.75 -21.50 -33.26
C PRO A 176 -16.77 -22.33 -32.50
N ILE A 177 -17.71 -21.66 -31.85
CA ILE A 177 -18.86 -22.24 -31.16
C ILE A 177 -20.15 -21.75 -31.79
N ASP A 178 -21.25 -22.45 -31.44
CA ASP A 178 -22.58 -22.04 -31.92
C ASP A 178 -22.88 -20.60 -31.47
N PRO A 179 -23.37 -19.71 -32.43
CA PRO A 179 -23.68 -18.32 -32.11
C PRO A 179 -24.67 -18.11 -30.96
N GLN A 180 -25.63 -19.01 -30.80
CA GLN A 180 -26.57 -18.95 -29.66
C GLN A 180 -25.87 -19.18 -28.34
N ARG A 181 -24.92 -20.10 -28.31
CA ARG A 181 -24.11 -20.39 -27.13
C ARG A 181 -23.18 -19.24 -26.82
N GLN A 182 -22.57 -18.60 -27.81
CA GLN A 182 -21.74 -17.42 -27.66
C GLN A 182 -22.52 -16.27 -26.98
N ALA A 183 -23.71 -15.94 -27.54
CA ALA A 183 -24.57 -14.90 -26.98
C ALA A 183 -24.97 -15.18 -25.50
N MET A 184 -25.25 -16.44 -25.20
CA MET A 184 -25.55 -16.84 -23.78
C MET A 184 -24.36 -16.68 -22.86
N LEU A 185 -23.13 -16.99 -23.31
CA LEU A 185 -21.90 -16.80 -22.52
C LEU A 185 -21.64 -15.32 -22.25
N GLU A 186 -21.79 -14.46 -23.26
CA GLU A 186 -21.64 -13.01 -23.13
C GLU A 186 -22.65 -12.40 -22.15
N GLN A 187 -23.92 -12.82 -22.25
CA GLN A 187 -24.97 -12.38 -21.34
C GLN A 187 -24.66 -12.78 -19.88
N LYS A 188 -24.21 -14.02 -19.65
CA LYS A 188 -23.82 -14.49 -18.32
C LYS A 188 -22.60 -13.73 -17.82
N ALA A 189 -21.57 -13.52 -18.66
CA ALA A 189 -20.39 -12.76 -18.31
C ALA A 189 -20.74 -11.33 -17.85
N ALA A 190 -21.60 -10.64 -18.60
CA ALA A 190 -22.07 -9.30 -18.24
C ALA A 190 -22.86 -9.29 -16.94
N GLY A 191 -23.73 -10.29 -16.71
CA GLY A 191 -24.50 -10.43 -15.49
C GLY A 191 -23.62 -10.63 -14.25
N TYR A 192 -22.68 -11.58 -14.31
CA TYR A 192 -21.76 -11.84 -13.20
C TYR A 192 -20.78 -10.67 -12.95
N PHE A 193 -20.33 -9.99 -14.00
CA PHE A 193 -19.50 -8.81 -13.84
C PHE A 193 -20.25 -7.68 -13.13
N THR A 194 -21.52 -7.48 -13.46
CA THR A 194 -22.37 -6.48 -12.80
C THR A 194 -22.59 -6.83 -11.33
N ALA A 195 -22.86 -8.11 -11.01
CA ALA A 195 -23.02 -8.58 -9.64
C ALA A 195 -21.73 -8.41 -8.82
N MET A 196 -20.58 -8.73 -9.39
CA MET A 196 -19.27 -8.53 -8.75
C MET A 196 -19.02 -7.05 -8.44
N ARG A 197 -19.30 -6.14 -9.39
CA ARG A 197 -19.16 -4.69 -9.16
C ARG A 197 -20.08 -4.20 -8.05
N GLN A 198 -21.31 -4.68 -7.99
CA GLN A 198 -22.25 -4.31 -6.93
C GLN A 198 -21.80 -4.82 -5.55
N ALA A 199 -21.31 -6.05 -5.46
CA ALA A 199 -20.76 -6.59 -4.22
C ALA A 199 -19.53 -5.78 -3.73
N SER A 200 -18.66 -5.38 -4.67
CA SER A 200 -17.46 -4.56 -4.37
C SER A 200 -17.80 -3.11 -3.97
N SER A 201 -18.92 -2.56 -4.44
CA SER A 201 -19.35 -1.18 -4.12
C SER A 201 -20.12 -1.06 -2.80
N GLY A 202 -20.42 -2.17 -2.13
CA GLY A 202 -21.29 -2.24 -0.93
C GLY A 202 -20.74 -1.60 0.35
N ASN A 203 -19.54 -1.04 0.36
CA ASN A 203 -18.96 -0.31 1.49
C ASN A 203 -19.35 1.18 1.54
N ALA A 204 -20.56 1.52 1.13
CA ALA A 204 -21.07 2.87 1.34
C ALA A 204 -21.28 3.10 2.84
N SER A 205 -20.55 4.05 3.42
CA SER A 205 -20.75 4.49 4.80
C SER A 205 -22.17 5.01 4.98
N VAL A 206 -22.98 4.27 5.73
CA VAL A 206 -24.35 4.70 6.07
C VAL A 206 -24.26 5.74 7.18
N LYS A 207 -24.47 7.01 6.86
CA LYS A 207 -24.59 8.07 7.85
C LYS A 207 -26.02 8.09 8.39
N PHE A 208 -26.20 7.67 9.62
CA PHE A 208 -27.47 7.90 10.34
C PHE A 208 -27.52 9.34 10.83
N GLY A 209 -28.36 10.16 10.19
CA GLY A 209 -28.73 11.47 10.72
C GLY A 209 -29.84 11.33 11.76
N VAL A 210 -29.57 11.67 13.01
CA VAL A 210 -30.64 11.84 14.01
C VAL A 210 -31.33 13.16 13.69
N ARG A 211 -32.59 13.11 13.27
CA ARG A 211 -33.45 14.29 13.24
C ARG A 211 -33.85 14.62 14.67
N GLY A 212 -33.34 15.72 15.22
CA GLY A 212 -33.87 16.37 16.40
C GLY A 212 -35.08 17.24 16.05
#